data_0e103345b4628572ee1a95eefcf3904e
#
_entry.id   0e103345b4628572ee1a95eefcf3904e
#
_cell.length_a   1.000
_cell.length_b   1.000
_cell.length_c   1.000
_cell.angle_alpha   90.00
_cell.angle_beta   90.00
_cell.angle_gamma   90.00
#
_symmetry.space_group_name_H-M   'P 1'
#
loop_
_entity.id
_entity.type
_entity.pdbx_description
1 polymer ?
#
loop_
_entity_poly.entity_id
_entity_poly.type
_entity_poly.pdbx_seq_one_letter_code
_entity_poly.pdbx_strand_id
1 'polypeptide(L)'
;MLNDRWIPRTLSHSAKAAEDVDPIFDSIPDALNAIRNGECVVVVDDERRENEGDLICASQFATPEQINFMATEARGLICLAIEGDRLDALDLPLMVDRNTDENQTAFTVSIDAGPEHGVSTGISAEDRSRTIQVVLQANAKPSDLRRPGHVFPLRARSGGVLKRAGHTEAAVDLAQLAGLIPSGVICEIQNSDGSMARLPELQDYSKRFGLRLISIADLISYRLQNERFVRRHAQAEMPSQFGQFQAIGFRNELDNSEHVALVKGIPGQLQEPVLVRMHSECLTGDAFGSLRCDCGPQLEAALKQIQEEGEGVVVYLRQEGRGIGLINKLKAYSLQDGGLDTVEANEKLGFGADLRNYGVGAQILGDLGIHRLRLLTNNPRKIAGLGGYGLEVVSRIPLIIRPGDHNADYLATKRDKLGHMFANTNASEVITLAWDCGEKFNAKLPDLLGRAETSASELSLILQPEQTPRLLALWERPQFVWTVSGDNSDIESFLKTLASWKETKRLGLLKTANVEQRIHPSLELNREEMKLSSLLQNKNNSWFGETSLPILIHWT
;
A
#
# COMPACT_ATOMS: atom_id res chain seq x y z
N MET A 1 -11.48 17.69 -24.61
CA MET A 1 -10.93 16.49 -25.27
C MET A 1 -9.43 16.67 -25.37
N LEU A 2 -8.69 16.20 -24.39
CA LEU A 2 -7.23 16.09 -24.47
C LEU A 2 -6.90 14.69 -23.94
N ASN A 3 -6.46 13.82 -24.86
CA ASN A 3 -6.00 12.48 -24.59
C ASN A 3 -4.59 12.57 -24.00
N ASP A 4 -4.46 12.54 -22.68
CA ASP A 4 -3.18 12.32 -22.04
C ASP A 4 -3.01 10.82 -21.74
N ARG A 5 -2.45 10.10 -22.71
CA ARG A 5 -1.89 8.78 -22.48
C ARG A 5 -0.57 8.94 -21.72
N TRP A 6 -0.62 8.63 -20.42
CA TRP A 6 0.60 8.47 -19.63
C TRP A 6 1.35 7.22 -20.10
N ILE A 7 2.61 7.40 -20.56
CA ILE A 7 3.52 6.30 -20.93
C ILE A 7 4.51 6.16 -19.77
N PRO A 8 4.55 5.03 -19.04
CA PRO A 8 5.58 4.81 -18.04
C PRO A 8 6.96 4.72 -18.72
N ARG A 9 7.92 5.51 -18.23
CA ARG A 9 9.33 5.31 -18.59
C ARG A 9 9.82 4.02 -17.95
N THR A 10 10.17 3.03 -18.75
CA THR A 10 10.85 1.82 -18.30
C THR A 10 12.24 2.19 -17.78
N LEU A 11 12.40 2.16 -16.45
CA LEU A 11 13.71 2.16 -15.81
C LEU A 11 14.21 0.71 -15.79
N SER A 12 15.26 0.45 -16.56
CA SER A 12 16.00 -0.80 -16.52
C SER A 12 16.74 -0.89 -15.17
N HIS A 13 16.23 -1.69 -14.25
CA HIS A 13 16.98 -2.09 -13.05
C HIS A 13 17.63 -3.44 -13.32
N SER A 14 18.97 -3.44 -13.32
CA SER A 14 19.76 -4.66 -13.23
C SER A 14 19.58 -5.27 -11.83
N ALA A 15 18.66 -6.22 -11.70
CA ALA A 15 18.52 -7.05 -10.51
C ALA A 15 19.70 -8.02 -10.44
N LYS A 16 20.43 -7.99 -9.33
CA LYS A 16 21.36 -9.06 -8.93
C LYS A 16 20.55 -10.27 -8.46
N ALA A 17 20.99 -11.43 -8.91
CA ALA A 17 20.44 -12.74 -8.63
C ALA A 17 20.11 -12.96 -7.14
N ALA A 18 18.83 -13.11 -6.85
CA ALA A 18 18.30 -13.94 -5.79
C ALA A 18 18.05 -15.32 -6.41
N GLU A 19 18.22 -16.38 -5.66
CA GLU A 19 18.08 -17.77 -6.08
C GLU A 19 16.78 -17.96 -6.87
N ASP A 20 16.88 -18.60 -8.06
CA ASP A 20 15.78 -18.94 -8.95
C ASP A 20 14.79 -19.91 -8.25
N VAL A 21 13.85 -19.36 -7.51
CA VAL A 21 12.57 -20.00 -7.30
C VAL A 21 11.68 -19.45 -8.42
N ASP A 22 11.31 -20.28 -9.39
CA ASP A 22 10.34 -19.91 -10.42
C ASP A 22 9.12 -19.30 -9.72
N PRO A 23 8.72 -18.08 -10.08
CA PRO A 23 7.59 -17.43 -9.40
C PRO A 23 6.34 -18.31 -9.60
N ILE A 24 5.59 -18.54 -8.53
CA ILE A 24 4.39 -19.38 -8.51
C ILE A 24 3.36 -18.87 -9.53
N PHE A 25 3.29 -17.56 -9.74
CA PHE A 25 2.37 -16.90 -10.65
C PHE A 25 3.11 -16.20 -11.79
N ASP A 26 2.49 -16.25 -12.97
CA ASP A 26 2.91 -15.47 -14.13
C ASP A 26 2.61 -13.98 -13.94
N SER A 27 3.27 -13.11 -14.72
CA SER A 27 3.00 -11.67 -14.68
C SER A 27 1.62 -11.33 -15.28
N ILE A 28 0.95 -10.31 -14.74
CA ILE A 28 -0.31 -9.81 -15.33
C ILE A 28 -0.15 -9.38 -16.79
N PRO A 29 0.92 -8.66 -17.22
CA PRO A 29 1.16 -8.38 -18.62
C PRO A 29 1.19 -9.61 -19.53
N ASP A 30 1.79 -10.73 -19.09
CA ASP A 30 1.82 -11.99 -19.86
C ASP A 30 0.43 -12.61 -19.97
N ALA A 31 -0.34 -12.61 -18.87
CA ALA A 31 -1.73 -13.07 -18.88
C ALA A 31 -2.61 -12.19 -19.80
N LEU A 32 -2.43 -10.86 -19.78
CA LEU A 32 -3.14 -9.95 -20.70
C LEU A 32 -2.79 -10.21 -22.16
N ASN A 33 -1.54 -10.56 -22.46
CA ASN A 33 -1.13 -10.95 -23.81
C ASN A 33 -1.79 -12.26 -24.23
N ALA A 34 -1.85 -13.27 -23.34
CA ALA A 34 -2.55 -14.53 -23.59
C ALA A 34 -4.05 -14.28 -23.89
N ILE A 35 -4.73 -13.52 -23.05
CA ILE A 35 -6.15 -13.15 -23.26
C ILE A 35 -6.35 -12.41 -24.60
N ARG A 36 -5.45 -11.49 -24.94
CA ARG A 36 -5.50 -10.73 -26.21
C ARG A 36 -5.35 -11.63 -27.43
N ASN A 37 -4.57 -12.68 -27.31
CA ASN A 37 -4.37 -13.69 -28.35
C ASN A 37 -5.48 -14.75 -28.43
N GLY A 38 -6.48 -14.67 -27.54
CA GLY A 38 -7.57 -15.62 -27.48
C GLY A 38 -7.27 -16.89 -26.68
N GLU A 39 -6.19 -16.88 -25.91
CA GLU A 39 -5.83 -18.00 -25.03
C GLU A 39 -6.60 -17.92 -23.70
N CYS A 40 -6.79 -19.07 -23.06
CA CYS A 40 -7.30 -19.11 -21.69
C CYS A 40 -6.17 -18.87 -20.69
N VAL A 41 -6.55 -18.35 -19.51
CA VAL A 41 -5.67 -18.21 -18.34
C VAL A 41 -6.31 -18.88 -17.12
N VAL A 42 -5.51 -19.37 -16.20
CA VAL A 42 -5.96 -19.84 -14.89
C VAL A 42 -5.85 -18.71 -13.90
N VAL A 43 -6.93 -18.39 -13.21
CA VAL A 43 -6.98 -17.33 -12.21
C VAL A 43 -7.40 -17.92 -10.87
N VAL A 44 -6.61 -17.66 -9.81
CA VAL A 44 -6.91 -18.13 -8.46
C VAL A 44 -7.32 -16.98 -7.56
N ASP A 45 -8.24 -17.25 -6.64
CA ASP A 45 -8.66 -16.31 -5.63
C ASP A 45 -7.95 -16.55 -4.28
N ASP A 46 -8.32 -15.76 -3.25
CA ASP A 46 -7.73 -15.84 -1.92
C ASP A 46 -8.18 -17.14 -1.20
N GLU A 47 -7.25 -17.77 -0.44
CA GLU A 47 -7.50 -18.98 0.35
C GLU A 47 -8.64 -18.81 1.37
N ARG A 48 -8.92 -17.57 1.79
CA ARG A 48 -10.01 -17.23 2.74
C ARG A 48 -11.34 -16.93 2.06
N ARG A 49 -11.40 -16.95 0.72
CA ARG A 49 -12.61 -16.72 -0.04
C ARG A 49 -13.20 -18.06 -0.52
N GLU A 50 -13.00 -18.44 -1.77
CA GLU A 50 -13.43 -19.75 -2.33
C GLU A 50 -12.26 -20.72 -2.34
N ASN A 51 -11.04 -20.18 -2.38
CA ASN A 51 -9.80 -20.95 -2.54
C ASN A 51 -9.85 -21.85 -3.77
N GLU A 52 -10.31 -21.30 -4.89
CA GLU A 52 -10.55 -22.02 -6.15
C GLU A 52 -9.76 -21.40 -7.29
N GLY A 53 -9.72 -22.06 -8.43
CA GLY A 53 -9.18 -21.56 -9.67
C GLY A 53 -10.15 -21.72 -10.81
N ASP A 54 -10.34 -20.66 -11.57
CA ASP A 54 -11.15 -20.65 -12.77
C ASP A 54 -10.30 -20.60 -14.02
N LEU A 55 -10.74 -21.33 -15.04
CA LEU A 55 -10.28 -21.15 -16.41
C LEU A 55 -11.04 -19.98 -17.02
N ILE A 56 -10.33 -18.94 -17.46
CA ILE A 56 -10.92 -17.70 -17.97
C ILE A 56 -10.44 -17.45 -19.40
N CYS A 57 -11.36 -17.13 -20.31
CA CYS A 57 -11.05 -16.58 -21.63
C CYS A 57 -11.93 -15.38 -21.95
N ALA A 58 -11.47 -14.47 -22.85
CA ALA A 58 -12.32 -13.39 -23.33
C ALA A 58 -13.49 -13.93 -24.15
N SER A 59 -14.69 -13.46 -23.86
CA SER A 59 -15.93 -14.00 -24.48
C SER A 59 -15.95 -13.88 -26.00
N GLN A 60 -15.31 -12.87 -26.59
CA GLN A 60 -15.24 -12.72 -28.05
C GLN A 60 -14.46 -13.84 -28.75
N PHE A 61 -13.60 -14.54 -28.01
CA PHE A 61 -12.85 -15.70 -28.49
C PHE A 61 -13.40 -17.03 -27.98
N ALA A 62 -14.58 -17.06 -27.34
CA ALA A 62 -15.22 -18.27 -26.85
C ALA A 62 -15.71 -19.12 -28.02
N THR A 63 -14.80 -19.84 -28.69
CA THR A 63 -15.11 -20.79 -29.78
C THR A 63 -15.70 -22.10 -29.25
N PRO A 64 -16.33 -22.93 -30.10
CA PRO A 64 -16.80 -24.25 -29.68
C PRO A 64 -15.68 -25.11 -29.06
N GLU A 65 -14.45 -25.01 -29.59
CA GLU A 65 -13.28 -25.74 -29.06
C GLU A 65 -12.93 -25.31 -27.64
N GLN A 66 -12.94 -23.99 -27.34
CA GLN A 66 -12.69 -23.49 -26.00
C GLN A 66 -13.79 -23.86 -25.01
N ILE A 67 -15.05 -23.76 -25.42
CA ILE A 67 -16.19 -24.23 -24.60
C ILE A 67 -16.08 -25.72 -24.32
N ASN A 68 -15.70 -26.52 -25.33
CA ASN A 68 -15.48 -27.94 -25.13
C ASN A 68 -14.28 -28.22 -24.21
N PHE A 69 -13.20 -27.48 -24.34
CA PHE A 69 -12.03 -27.57 -23.44
C PHE A 69 -12.43 -27.28 -21.99
N MET A 70 -13.19 -26.22 -21.74
CA MET A 70 -13.71 -25.90 -20.41
C MET A 70 -14.59 -27.03 -19.86
N ALA A 71 -15.49 -27.56 -20.68
CA ALA A 71 -16.42 -28.64 -20.27
C ALA A 71 -15.70 -29.96 -19.96
N THR A 72 -14.61 -30.29 -20.67
CA THR A 72 -13.91 -31.57 -20.54
C THR A 72 -12.77 -31.53 -19.54
N GLU A 73 -11.98 -30.45 -19.55
CA GLU A 73 -10.76 -30.35 -18.77
C GLU A 73 -10.93 -29.54 -17.47
N ALA A 74 -11.78 -28.50 -17.46
CA ALA A 74 -12.09 -27.75 -16.22
C ALA A 74 -13.26 -28.39 -15.45
N ARG A 75 -14.30 -28.86 -16.11
CA ARG A 75 -15.44 -29.63 -15.54
C ARG A 75 -16.41 -28.84 -14.65
N GLY A 76 -16.19 -27.52 -14.51
CA GLY A 76 -17.03 -26.63 -13.74
C GLY A 76 -18.27 -26.13 -14.49
N LEU A 77 -18.96 -25.17 -13.91
CA LEU A 77 -20.09 -24.49 -14.52
C LEU A 77 -19.60 -23.39 -15.49
N ILE A 78 -19.93 -23.54 -16.78
CA ILE A 78 -19.55 -22.51 -17.76
C ILE A 78 -20.46 -21.30 -17.62
N CYS A 79 -19.90 -20.18 -17.18
CA CYS A 79 -20.58 -18.92 -16.93
C CYS A 79 -20.05 -17.81 -17.85
N LEU A 80 -20.92 -16.82 -18.14
CA LEU A 80 -20.60 -15.63 -18.91
C LEU A 80 -20.53 -14.41 -17.99
N ALA A 81 -19.33 -14.00 -17.58
CA ALA A 81 -19.12 -12.77 -16.83
C ALA A 81 -19.23 -11.56 -17.76
N ILE A 82 -20.07 -10.57 -17.42
CA ILE A 82 -20.32 -9.41 -18.27
C ILE A 82 -20.79 -8.20 -17.43
N GLU A 83 -20.60 -7.00 -17.97
CA GLU A 83 -21.04 -5.76 -17.33
C GLU A 83 -22.56 -5.66 -17.20
N GLY A 84 -23.01 -5.00 -16.11
CA GLY A 84 -24.43 -4.85 -15.79
C GLY A 84 -25.24 -4.16 -16.88
N ASP A 85 -24.71 -3.10 -17.49
CA ASP A 85 -25.39 -2.32 -18.52
C ASP A 85 -25.77 -3.19 -19.74
N ARG A 86 -24.91 -4.16 -20.06
CA ARG A 86 -25.20 -5.09 -21.15
C ARG A 86 -26.33 -6.05 -20.80
N LEU A 87 -26.35 -6.54 -19.57
CA LEU A 87 -27.44 -7.41 -19.08
C LEU A 87 -28.78 -6.68 -19.04
N ASP A 88 -28.76 -5.41 -18.61
CA ASP A 88 -29.95 -4.56 -18.57
C ASP A 88 -30.48 -4.29 -19.99
N ALA A 89 -29.61 -4.01 -20.96
CA ALA A 89 -30.00 -3.83 -22.37
C ALA A 89 -30.61 -5.10 -22.99
N LEU A 90 -30.27 -6.29 -22.48
CA LEU A 90 -30.81 -7.58 -22.92
C LEU A 90 -31.97 -8.10 -22.07
N ASP A 91 -32.45 -7.30 -21.11
CA ASP A 91 -33.51 -7.64 -20.15
C ASP A 91 -33.25 -8.99 -19.44
N LEU A 92 -32.00 -9.09 -18.85
CA LEU A 92 -31.55 -10.25 -18.09
C LEU A 92 -31.52 -9.94 -16.60
N PRO A 93 -32.65 -10.12 -15.87
CA PRO A 93 -32.72 -9.85 -14.45
C PRO A 93 -31.92 -10.87 -13.63
N LEU A 94 -31.66 -10.55 -12.37
CA LEU A 94 -31.10 -11.51 -11.43
C LEU A 94 -31.99 -12.74 -11.30
N MET A 95 -31.37 -13.90 -11.12
CA MET A 95 -32.07 -15.20 -11.01
C MET A 95 -32.96 -15.27 -9.76
N VAL A 96 -32.60 -14.51 -8.71
CA VAL A 96 -33.33 -14.45 -7.44
C VAL A 96 -33.47 -13.00 -6.97
N ASP A 97 -34.63 -12.68 -6.37
CA ASP A 97 -34.87 -11.35 -5.77
C ASP A 97 -34.00 -11.10 -4.54
N ARG A 98 -33.72 -12.14 -3.76
CA ARG A 98 -32.89 -12.08 -2.56
C ARG A 98 -31.75 -13.09 -2.69
N ASN A 99 -30.56 -12.56 -2.94
CA ASN A 99 -29.35 -13.37 -2.93
C ASN A 99 -28.95 -13.71 -1.49
N THR A 100 -28.84 -15.00 -1.17
CA THR A 100 -28.42 -15.53 0.14
C THR A 100 -27.05 -16.22 0.06
N ASP A 101 -26.40 -16.18 -1.12
CA ASP A 101 -25.05 -16.69 -1.29
C ASP A 101 -24.04 -15.88 -0.47
N GLU A 102 -23.12 -16.55 0.18
CA GLU A 102 -22.10 -15.93 1.04
C GLU A 102 -21.20 -14.98 0.25
N ASN A 103 -20.81 -15.38 -0.96
CA ASN A 103 -20.00 -14.60 -1.88
C ASN A 103 -20.81 -13.59 -2.72
N GLN A 104 -22.15 -13.64 -2.61
CA GLN A 104 -23.07 -12.75 -3.33
C GLN A 104 -22.87 -12.76 -4.84
N THR A 105 -22.58 -13.93 -5.43
CA THR A 105 -22.43 -14.10 -6.88
C THR A 105 -23.74 -13.76 -7.59
N ALA A 106 -23.67 -12.80 -8.51
CA ALA A 106 -24.86 -12.20 -9.11
C ALA A 106 -25.28 -12.97 -10.37
N PHE A 107 -25.79 -14.18 -10.20
CA PHE A 107 -26.41 -14.95 -11.28
C PHE A 107 -27.62 -14.23 -11.84
N THR A 108 -27.70 -14.15 -13.17
CA THR A 108 -28.93 -13.77 -13.88
C THR A 108 -29.65 -15.01 -14.39
N VAL A 109 -30.85 -14.82 -14.93
CA VAL A 109 -31.57 -15.92 -15.59
C VAL A 109 -30.68 -16.53 -16.68
N SER A 110 -30.62 -17.86 -16.74
CA SER A 110 -29.86 -18.57 -17.77
C SER A 110 -30.51 -18.39 -19.16
N ILE A 111 -29.71 -18.48 -20.21
CA ILE A 111 -30.10 -18.13 -21.57
C ILE A 111 -29.60 -19.12 -22.60
N ASP A 112 -30.33 -19.19 -23.73
CA ASP A 112 -29.88 -19.72 -25.02
C ASP A 112 -30.25 -18.73 -26.11
N ALA A 113 -29.47 -18.61 -27.18
CA ALA A 113 -29.91 -17.87 -28.36
C ALA A 113 -31.00 -18.64 -29.11
N GLY A 114 -31.79 -17.91 -29.90
CA GLY A 114 -32.85 -18.50 -30.66
C GLY A 114 -32.37 -19.37 -31.84
N PRO A 115 -33.26 -20.23 -32.42
CA PRO A 115 -32.91 -21.05 -33.59
C PRO A 115 -32.52 -20.23 -34.81
N GLU A 116 -33.01 -19.01 -34.93
CA GLU A 116 -32.61 -18.03 -35.94
C GLU A 116 -31.11 -17.71 -35.94
N HIS A 117 -30.46 -17.92 -34.79
CA HIS A 117 -29.01 -17.81 -34.62
C HIS A 117 -28.29 -19.16 -34.78
N GLY A 118 -29.01 -20.22 -35.19
CA GLY A 118 -28.46 -21.55 -35.41
C GLY A 118 -28.24 -22.37 -34.14
N VAL A 119 -28.90 -22.01 -33.03
CA VAL A 119 -28.87 -22.77 -31.77
C VAL A 119 -29.94 -23.84 -31.79
N SER A 120 -29.56 -25.06 -31.43
CA SER A 120 -30.50 -26.22 -31.43
C SER A 120 -31.08 -26.43 -30.02
N THR A 121 -30.47 -27.29 -29.21
CA THR A 121 -30.91 -27.60 -27.84
C THR A 121 -30.27 -26.69 -26.80
N GLY A 122 -29.21 -25.94 -27.15
CA GLY A 122 -28.52 -24.97 -26.28
C GLY A 122 -27.30 -25.54 -25.54
N ILE A 123 -27.25 -26.86 -25.26
CA ILE A 123 -26.20 -27.43 -24.36
C ILE A 123 -24.89 -27.76 -25.07
N SER A 124 -24.86 -27.95 -26.38
CA SER A 124 -23.64 -28.28 -27.09
C SER A 124 -22.60 -27.18 -26.97
N ALA A 125 -21.31 -27.50 -27.12
CA ALA A 125 -20.25 -26.50 -27.12
C ALA A 125 -20.47 -25.43 -28.21
N GLU A 126 -20.96 -25.83 -29.35
CA GLU A 126 -21.33 -24.94 -30.46
C GLU A 126 -22.51 -24.04 -30.11
N ASP A 127 -23.57 -24.57 -29.54
CA ASP A 127 -24.76 -23.80 -29.14
C ASP A 127 -24.43 -22.77 -28.06
N ARG A 128 -23.62 -23.15 -27.05
CA ARG A 128 -23.18 -22.23 -26.00
C ARG A 128 -22.26 -21.14 -26.56
N SER A 129 -21.32 -21.49 -27.41
CA SER A 129 -20.45 -20.52 -28.11
C SER A 129 -21.30 -19.53 -28.91
N ARG A 130 -22.26 -20.00 -29.70
CA ARG A 130 -23.17 -19.13 -30.47
C ARG A 130 -24.01 -18.22 -29.59
N THR A 131 -24.56 -18.74 -28.50
CA THR A 131 -25.31 -17.96 -27.52
C THR A 131 -24.44 -16.82 -26.96
N ILE A 132 -23.19 -17.10 -26.57
CA ILE A 132 -22.24 -16.10 -26.09
C ILE A 132 -22.00 -15.05 -27.18
N GLN A 133 -21.72 -15.45 -28.42
CA GLN A 133 -21.49 -14.52 -29.53
C GLN A 133 -22.71 -13.63 -29.82
N VAL A 134 -23.94 -14.14 -29.69
CA VAL A 134 -25.17 -13.34 -29.83
C VAL A 134 -25.24 -12.27 -28.72
N VAL A 135 -24.95 -12.64 -27.46
CA VAL A 135 -24.95 -11.68 -26.34
C VAL A 135 -23.97 -10.52 -26.57
N LEU A 136 -22.87 -10.77 -27.25
CA LEU A 136 -21.83 -9.73 -27.51
C LEU A 136 -22.19 -8.79 -28.68
N GLN A 137 -23.12 -9.14 -29.55
CA GLN A 137 -23.50 -8.31 -30.70
C GLN A 137 -24.17 -7.01 -30.24
N ALA A 138 -23.66 -5.88 -30.69
CA ALA A 138 -24.17 -4.57 -30.28
C ALA A 138 -25.67 -4.37 -30.60
N ASN A 139 -26.18 -5.03 -31.64
CA ASN A 139 -27.58 -4.97 -32.08
C ASN A 139 -28.46 -6.09 -31.54
N ALA A 140 -27.96 -6.99 -30.70
CA ALA A 140 -28.76 -8.05 -30.09
C ALA A 140 -29.86 -7.46 -29.21
N LYS A 141 -31.02 -8.09 -29.25
CA LYS A 141 -32.27 -7.70 -28.59
C LYS A 141 -32.68 -8.77 -27.57
N PRO A 142 -33.48 -8.42 -26.57
CA PRO A 142 -34.06 -9.40 -25.63
C PRO A 142 -34.77 -10.59 -26.31
N SER A 143 -35.38 -10.37 -27.50
CA SER A 143 -36.07 -11.41 -28.28
C SER A 143 -35.12 -12.44 -28.91
N ASP A 144 -33.84 -12.14 -29.07
CA ASP A 144 -32.84 -13.04 -29.65
C ASP A 144 -32.44 -14.16 -28.66
N LEU A 145 -32.85 -13.99 -27.38
CA LEU A 145 -32.49 -14.87 -26.28
C LEU A 145 -33.73 -15.54 -25.69
N ARG A 146 -33.64 -16.85 -25.48
CA ARG A 146 -34.60 -17.68 -24.75
C ARG A 146 -34.19 -17.80 -23.29
N ARG A 147 -35.16 -17.92 -22.40
CA ARG A 147 -35.04 -18.06 -20.96
C ARG A 147 -35.99 -19.16 -20.47
N PRO A 148 -35.52 -20.12 -19.65
CA PRO A 148 -34.13 -20.41 -19.29
C PRO A 148 -33.34 -21.05 -20.44
N GLY A 149 -32.02 -21.18 -20.25
CA GLY A 149 -31.10 -21.82 -21.19
C GLY A 149 -29.90 -22.45 -20.49
N HIS A 150 -28.80 -22.65 -21.22
CA HIS A 150 -27.63 -23.41 -20.80
C HIS A 150 -26.38 -22.56 -20.63
N VAL A 151 -26.41 -21.24 -20.90
CA VAL A 151 -25.38 -20.28 -20.56
C VAL A 151 -25.86 -19.46 -19.36
N PHE A 152 -25.00 -19.29 -18.34
CA PHE A 152 -25.30 -18.60 -17.08
C PHE A 152 -24.60 -17.25 -17.05
N PRO A 153 -25.29 -16.14 -17.40
CA PRO A 153 -24.65 -14.83 -17.28
C PRO A 153 -24.50 -14.40 -15.82
N LEU A 154 -23.34 -13.82 -15.51
CA LEU A 154 -22.99 -13.27 -14.22
C LEU A 154 -22.79 -11.77 -14.34
N ARG A 155 -23.49 -11.01 -13.51
CA ARG A 155 -23.35 -9.55 -13.45
C ARG A 155 -22.10 -9.16 -12.70
N ALA A 156 -21.08 -8.69 -13.40
CA ALA A 156 -19.90 -8.12 -12.77
C ALA A 156 -20.25 -6.81 -12.05
N ARG A 157 -19.62 -6.57 -10.90
CA ARG A 157 -19.76 -5.30 -10.19
C ARG A 157 -18.95 -4.21 -10.87
N SER A 158 -19.56 -3.03 -11.04
CA SER A 158 -18.85 -1.84 -11.52
C SER A 158 -17.64 -1.54 -10.61
N GLY A 159 -16.46 -1.32 -11.21
CA GLY A 159 -15.18 -1.21 -10.52
C GLY A 159 -14.37 -2.52 -10.50
N GLY A 160 -14.94 -3.65 -10.97
CA GLY A 160 -14.24 -4.90 -11.17
C GLY A 160 -13.63 -5.49 -9.89
N VAL A 161 -12.44 -6.11 -10.00
CA VAL A 161 -11.76 -6.74 -8.85
C VAL A 161 -11.40 -5.74 -7.74
N LEU A 162 -11.32 -4.46 -8.02
CA LEU A 162 -11.12 -3.42 -7.00
C LEU A 162 -12.34 -3.23 -6.11
N LYS A 163 -13.52 -3.73 -6.53
CA LYS A 163 -14.78 -3.67 -5.79
C LYS A 163 -15.19 -5.00 -5.20
N ARG A 164 -15.00 -6.09 -5.93
CA ARG A 164 -15.23 -7.47 -5.50
C ARG A 164 -14.14 -8.37 -6.08
N ALA A 165 -13.32 -8.95 -5.21
CA ALA A 165 -12.19 -9.81 -5.59
C ALA A 165 -12.65 -11.21 -6.00
N GLY A 166 -13.49 -11.32 -7.03
CA GLY A 166 -14.05 -12.58 -7.55
C GLY A 166 -13.70 -12.83 -9.01
N HIS A 167 -13.81 -14.09 -9.44
CA HIS A 167 -13.52 -14.54 -10.81
C HIS A 167 -14.40 -13.84 -11.86
N THR A 168 -15.66 -13.54 -11.53
CA THR A 168 -16.58 -12.77 -12.39
C THR A 168 -15.99 -11.42 -12.76
N GLU A 169 -15.53 -10.67 -11.77
CA GLU A 169 -14.91 -9.35 -11.96
C GLU A 169 -13.54 -9.47 -12.64
N ALA A 170 -12.74 -10.48 -12.27
CA ALA A 170 -11.44 -10.74 -12.89
C ALA A 170 -11.56 -11.00 -14.40
N ALA A 171 -12.56 -11.75 -14.83
CA ALA A 171 -12.80 -12.05 -16.25
C ALA A 171 -13.12 -10.80 -17.08
N VAL A 172 -13.98 -9.92 -16.54
CA VAL A 172 -14.32 -8.64 -17.18
C VAL A 172 -13.11 -7.71 -17.23
N ASP A 173 -12.38 -7.58 -16.11
CA ASP A 173 -11.19 -6.74 -16.02
C ASP A 173 -10.08 -7.19 -16.96
N LEU A 174 -9.78 -8.48 -17.02
CA LEU A 174 -8.77 -9.03 -17.91
C LEU A 174 -9.10 -8.74 -19.39
N ALA A 175 -10.36 -8.94 -19.78
CA ALA A 175 -10.81 -8.62 -21.14
C ALA A 175 -10.66 -7.11 -21.43
N GLN A 176 -11.12 -6.25 -20.51
CA GLN A 176 -11.03 -4.79 -20.65
C GLN A 176 -9.57 -4.30 -20.72
N LEU A 177 -8.71 -4.79 -19.85
CA LEU A 177 -7.28 -4.44 -19.82
C LEU A 177 -6.54 -4.95 -21.06
N ALA A 178 -6.99 -6.07 -21.64
CA ALA A 178 -6.49 -6.56 -22.91
C ALA A 178 -6.98 -5.74 -24.13
N GLY A 179 -7.90 -4.76 -23.93
CA GLY A 179 -8.48 -3.94 -24.99
C GLY A 179 -9.59 -4.65 -25.78
N LEU A 180 -10.24 -5.64 -25.18
CA LEU A 180 -11.31 -6.46 -25.73
C LEU A 180 -12.68 -6.02 -25.17
N ILE A 181 -13.77 -6.66 -25.63
CA ILE A 181 -15.11 -6.47 -25.06
C ILE A 181 -15.07 -6.85 -23.57
N PRO A 182 -15.58 -6.01 -22.64
CA PRO A 182 -15.53 -6.27 -21.19
C PRO A 182 -16.44 -7.45 -20.78
N SER A 183 -16.03 -8.65 -21.16
CA SER A 183 -16.74 -9.88 -20.92
C SER A 183 -15.80 -11.08 -21.03
N GLY A 184 -15.95 -12.05 -20.14
CA GLY A 184 -15.18 -13.29 -20.13
C GLY A 184 -16.05 -14.50 -19.87
N VAL A 185 -15.65 -15.65 -20.42
CA VAL A 185 -16.20 -16.95 -20.06
C VAL A 185 -15.33 -17.52 -18.97
N ILE A 186 -15.97 -18.01 -17.92
CA ILE A 186 -15.31 -18.60 -16.75
C ILE A 186 -15.83 -20.00 -16.50
N CYS A 187 -14.98 -20.85 -15.95
CA CYS A 187 -15.31 -22.21 -15.57
C CYS A 187 -14.39 -22.68 -14.46
N GLU A 188 -14.94 -23.08 -13.33
CA GLU A 188 -14.18 -23.60 -12.19
C GLU A 188 -13.42 -24.88 -12.57
N ILE A 189 -12.21 -25.06 -12.04
CA ILE A 189 -11.38 -26.22 -12.32
C ILE A 189 -11.56 -27.26 -11.22
N GLN A 190 -12.00 -28.45 -11.62
CA GLN A 190 -12.19 -29.60 -10.75
C GLN A 190 -11.17 -30.71 -11.04
N ASN A 191 -10.77 -31.41 -10.00
CA ASN A 191 -10.01 -32.65 -10.10
C ASN A 191 -10.84 -33.77 -10.76
N SER A 192 -10.18 -34.86 -11.15
CA SER A 192 -10.83 -35.98 -11.80
C SER A 192 -11.84 -36.71 -10.90
N ASP A 193 -11.73 -36.57 -9.59
CA ASP A 193 -12.65 -37.12 -8.59
C ASP A 193 -13.84 -36.21 -8.27
N GLY A 194 -13.91 -35.01 -8.90
CA GLY A 194 -14.97 -34.03 -8.70
C GLY A 194 -14.71 -33.08 -7.53
N SER A 195 -13.59 -33.18 -6.81
CA SER A 195 -13.18 -32.18 -5.84
C SER A 195 -12.64 -30.94 -6.53
N MET A 196 -12.68 -29.78 -5.84
CA MET A 196 -12.14 -28.53 -6.40
C MET A 196 -10.61 -28.58 -6.41
N ALA A 197 -10.00 -28.20 -7.54
CA ALA A 197 -8.56 -28.05 -7.63
C ALA A 197 -8.09 -26.85 -6.79
N ARG A 198 -6.99 -27.04 -6.05
CA ARG A 198 -6.34 -25.99 -5.23
C ARG A 198 -5.01 -25.61 -5.88
N LEU A 199 -4.32 -24.64 -5.30
CA LEU A 199 -3.12 -24.06 -5.91
C LEU A 199 -2.09 -25.09 -6.41
N PRO A 200 -1.75 -26.18 -5.69
CA PRO A 200 -0.81 -27.19 -6.22
C PRO A 200 -1.31 -27.86 -7.49
N GLU A 201 -2.59 -28.31 -7.51
CA GLU A 201 -3.20 -28.96 -8.66
C GLU A 201 -3.38 -27.98 -9.82
N LEU A 202 -3.67 -26.70 -9.53
CA LEU A 202 -3.80 -25.63 -10.53
C LEU A 202 -2.46 -25.30 -11.21
N GLN A 203 -1.34 -25.38 -10.47
CA GLN A 203 -0.01 -25.26 -11.05
C GLN A 203 0.30 -26.42 -12.02
N ASP A 204 -0.04 -27.66 -11.63
CA ASP A 204 0.14 -28.82 -12.50
C ASP A 204 -0.78 -28.74 -13.72
N TYR A 205 -2.01 -28.28 -13.54
CA TYR A 205 -2.96 -28.02 -14.62
C TYR A 205 -2.42 -27.01 -15.63
N SER A 206 -1.95 -25.85 -15.14
CA SER A 206 -1.38 -24.79 -15.96
C SER A 206 -0.17 -25.27 -16.77
N LYS A 207 0.75 -26.00 -16.13
CA LYS A 207 1.91 -26.59 -16.80
C LYS A 207 1.52 -27.62 -17.86
N ARG A 208 0.54 -28.48 -17.54
CA ARG A 208 0.05 -29.53 -18.46
C ARG A 208 -0.51 -28.94 -19.74
N PHE A 209 -1.24 -27.84 -19.66
CA PHE A 209 -1.93 -27.22 -20.80
C PHE A 209 -1.19 -25.99 -21.35
N GLY A 210 -0.05 -25.60 -20.78
CA GLY A 210 0.72 -24.43 -21.21
C GLY A 210 0.00 -23.10 -20.97
N LEU A 211 -0.83 -23.02 -19.92
CA LEU A 211 -1.63 -21.85 -19.58
C LEU A 211 -0.92 -20.95 -18.59
N ARG A 212 -1.20 -19.65 -18.64
CA ARG A 212 -0.75 -18.71 -17.62
C ARG A 212 -1.57 -18.88 -16.35
N LEU A 213 -0.87 -18.80 -15.21
CA LEU A 213 -1.46 -18.88 -13.87
C LEU A 213 -1.24 -17.55 -13.15
N ILE A 214 -2.30 -16.86 -12.77
CA ILE A 214 -2.25 -15.59 -12.04
C ILE A 214 -3.16 -15.60 -10.82
N SER A 215 -2.95 -14.67 -9.88
CA SER A 215 -3.86 -14.45 -8.75
C SER A 215 -4.72 -13.21 -8.95
N ILE A 216 -5.92 -13.20 -8.37
CA ILE A 216 -6.77 -11.99 -8.28
C ILE A 216 -6.05 -10.90 -7.47
N ALA A 217 -5.25 -11.26 -6.47
CA ALA A 217 -4.46 -10.31 -5.68
C ALA A 217 -3.45 -9.54 -6.53
N ASP A 218 -2.75 -10.24 -7.46
CA ASP A 218 -1.82 -9.59 -8.39
C ASP A 218 -2.55 -8.70 -9.40
N LEU A 219 -3.73 -9.13 -9.88
CA LEU A 219 -4.56 -8.32 -10.77
C LEU A 219 -5.05 -7.04 -10.07
N ILE A 220 -5.47 -7.11 -8.81
CA ILE A 220 -5.79 -5.94 -7.99
C ILE A 220 -4.58 -5.01 -7.88
N SER A 221 -3.42 -5.55 -7.54
CA SER A 221 -2.18 -4.78 -7.41
C SER A 221 -1.81 -4.09 -8.72
N TYR A 222 -1.91 -4.81 -9.84
CA TYR A 222 -1.67 -4.28 -11.17
C TYR A 222 -2.62 -3.13 -11.52
N ARG A 223 -3.92 -3.27 -11.28
CA ARG A 223 -4.92 -2.22 -11.52
C ARG A 223 -4.67 -0.98 -10.66
N LEU A 224 -4.40 -1.18 -9.35
CA LEU A 224 -4.10 -0.09 -8.44
C LEU A 224 -2.87 0.73 -8.86
N GLN A 225 -1.87 0.07 -9.48
CA GLN A 225 -0.65 0.72 -9.96
C GLN A 225 -0.83 1.44 -11.32
N ASN A 226 -1.68 0.91 -12.20
CA ASN A 226 -1.77 1.35 -13.59
C ASN A 226 -3.01 2.19 -13.91
N GLU A 227 -4.03 2.19 -13.07
CA GLU A 227 -5.27 2.95 -13.28
C GLU A 227 -5.38 4.15 -12.34
N ARG A 228 -5.95 5.24 -12.83
CA ARG A 228 -6.29 6.42 -12.04
C ARG A 228 -7.77 6.40 -11.69
N PHE A 229 -8.06 6.18 -10.41
CA PHE A 229 -9.42 6.19 -9.87
C PHE A 229 -9.63 7.32 -8.85
N VAL A 230 -8.59 8.11 -8.55
CA VAL A 230 -8.69 9.29 -7.67
C VAL A 230 -8.54 10.55 -8.51
N ARG A 231 -9.55 11.42 -8.46
CA ARG A 231 -9.60 12.64 -9.26
C ARG A 231 -9.74 13.87 -8.41
N ARG A 232 -9.08 14.96 -8.83
CA ARG A 232 -9.22 16.29 -8.25
C ARG A 232 -10.57 16.88 -8.64
N HIS A 233 -11.32 17.42 -7.66
CA HIS A 233 -12.63 18.02 -7.87
C HIS A 233 -12.72 19.48 -7.46
N ALA A 234 -11.98 19.92 -6.44
CA ALA A 234 -12.07 21.26 -5.90
C ALA A 234 -10.72 21.73 -5.36
N GLN A 235 -10.55 23.03 -5.27
CA GLN A 235 -9.37 23.66 -4.71
C GLN A 235 -9.75 25.00 -4.10
N ALA A 236 -9.22 25.30 -2.90
CA ALA A 236 -9.47 26.57 -2.21
C ALA A 236 -8.28 26.95 -1.31
N GLU A 237 -8.09 28.24 -1.07
CA GLU A 237 -7.20 28.73 -0.04
C GLU A 237 -7.77 28.40 1.34
N MET A 238 -6.92 27.92 2.24
CA MET A 238 -7.30 27.54 3.58
C MET A 238 -6.35 28.16 4.62
N PRO A 239 -6.65 29.36 5.13
CA PRO A 239 -5.98 29.91 6.29
C PRO A 239 -6.31 29.06 7.52
N SER A 240 -5.28 28.68 8.29
CA SER A 240 -5.43 27.87 9.50
C SER A 240 -4.54 28.39 10.62
N GLN A 241 -4.76 27.93 11.85
CA GLN A 241 -3.88 28.23 12.97
C GLN A 241 -2.43 27.73 12.79
N PHE A 242 -2.20 26.82 11.84
CA PHE A 242 -0.88 26.28 11.50
C PHE A 242 -0.23 27.00 10.33
N GLY A 243 -0.91 27.96 9.72
CA GLY A 243 -0.44 28.75 8.58
C GLY A 243 -1.40 28.71 7.38
N GLN A 244 -0.94 29.24 6.27
CA GLN A 244 -1.67 29.30 5.02
C GLN A 244 -1.38 28.05 4.20
N PHE A 245 -2.42 27.28 3.86
CA PHE A 245 -2.38 26.12 3.00
C PHE A 245 -3.36 26.26 1.83
N GLN A 246 -3.17 25.46 0.81
CA GLN A 246 -4.14 25.25 -0.25
C GLN A 246 -4.81 23.89 -0.02
N ALA A 247 -6.12 23.87 0.17
CA ALA A 247 -6.90 22.64 0.30
C ALA A 247 -7.36 22.17 -1.08
N ILE A 248 -7.02 20.94 -1.44
CA ILE A 248 -7.40 20.31 -2.71
C ILE A 248 -8.22 19.07 -2.39
N GLY A 249 -9.49 19.08 -2.85
CA GLY A 249 -10.42 17.97 -2.69
C GLY A 249 -10.29 16.94 -3.80
N PHE A 250 -10.24 15.68 -3.43
CA PHE A 250 -10.17 14.52 -4.32
C PHE A 250 -11.34 13.59 -4.05
N ARG A 251 -11.84 12.95 -5.10
CA ARG A 251 -12.83 11.87 -4.99
C ARG A 251 -12.27 10.59 -5.57
N ASN A 252 -12.48 9.49 -4.86
CA ASN A 252 -12.23 8.15 -5.35
C ASN A 252 -13.46 7.65 -6.11
N GLU A 253 -13.34 7.40 -7.40
CA GLU A 253 -14.43 6.97 -8.28
C GLU A 253 -14.92 5.53 -7.97
N LEU A 254 -14.13 4.73 -7.22
CA LEU A 254 -14.51 3.36 -6.88
C LEU A 254 -15.56 3.29 -5.77
N ASP A 255 -15.48 4.18 -4.77
CA ASP A 255 -16.33 4.13 -3.57
C ASP A 255 -16.96 5.48 -3.21
N ASN A 256 -16.75 6.52 -4.05
CA ASN A 256 -17.16 7.90 -3.84
C ASN A 256 -16.61 8.54 -2.55
N SER A 257 -15.57 7.95 -1.94
CA SER A 257 -14.92 8.57 -0.79
C SER A 257 -14.21 9.86 -1.18
N GLU A 258 -14.25 10.84 -0.30
CA GLU A 258 -13.64 12.15 -0.53
C GLU A 258 -12.40 12.30 0.36
N HIS A 259 -11.32 12.79 -0.21
CA HIS A 259 -10.04 12.98 0.46
C HIS A 259 -9.56 14.41 0.27
N VAL A 260 -8.66 14.89 1.13
CA VAL A 260 -8.14 16.26 1.03
C VAL A 260 -6.62 16.23 1.10
N ALA A 261 -5.98 16.99 0.20
CA ALA A 261 -4.57 17.35 0.35
C ALA A 261 -4.46 18.82 0.80
N LEU A 262 -3.69 19.04 1.87
CA LEU A 262 -3.30 20.37 2.33
C LEU A 262 -1.88 20.63 1.83
N VAL A 263 -1.75 21.55 0.89
CA VAL A 263 -0.50 21.86 0.20
C VAL A 263 0.05 23.18 0.68
N LYS A 264 1.30 23.18 1.12
CA LYS A 264 2.11 24.37 1.33
C LYS A 264 3.04 24.55 0.13
N GLY A 265 3.03 25.70 -0.50
CA GLY A 265 3.70 25.93 -1.79
C GLY A 265 2.73 25.86 -2.98
N ILE A 266 3.26 25.80 -4.20
CA ILE A 266 2.47 25.79 -5.43
C ILE A 266 2.32 24.35 -5.93
N PRO A 267 1.10 23.78 -5.99
CA PRO A 267 0.90 22.42 -6.49
C PRO A 267 1.47 22.21 -7.89
N GLY A 268 2.20 21.14 -8.09
CA GLY A 268 2.90 20.85 -9.35
C GLY A 268 4.25 21.55 -9.54
N GLN A 269 4.68 22.40 -8.57
CA GLN A 269 5.97 23.11 -8.60
C GLN A 269 6.77 22.94 -7.29
N LEU A 270 6.38 21.98 -6.44
CA LEU A 270 7.08 21.69 -5.20
C LEU A 270 8.47 21.10 -5.49
N GLN A 271 9.47 21.52 -4.70
CA GLN A 271 10.84 21.03 -4.85
C GLN A 271 10.97 19.61 -4.27
N GLU A 272 11.37 18.67 -5.09
CA GLU A 272 11.61 17.30 -4.64
C GLU A 272 13.02 17.12 -4.02
N PRO A 273 13.13 16.30 -2.96
CA PRO A 273 12.12 15.45 -2.33
C PRO A 273 11.18 16.23 -1.40
N VAL A 274 9.88 16.15 -1.66
CA VAL A 274 8.84 16.90 -0.95
C VAL A 274 8.58 16.32 0.44
N LEU A 275 8.38 17.17 1.46
CA LEU A 275 7.97 16.75 2.79
C LEU A 275 6.49 16.38 2.79
N VAL A 276 6.17 15.10 3.08
CA VAL A 276 4.81 14.54 2.96
C VAL A 276 4.37 13.86 4.24
N ARG A 277 3.15 14.15 4.68
CA ARG A 277 2.41 13.36 5.67
C ARG A 277 1.21 12.69 5.03
N MET A 278 1.15 11.37 5.08
CA MET A 278 -0.08 10.62 4.82
C MET A 278 -0.81 10.38 6.14
N HIS A 279 -1.90 11.09 6.36
CA HIS A 279 -2.71 11.03 7.57
C HIS A 279 -4.02 10.29 7.29
N SER A 280 -4.30 9.20 7.99
CA SER A 280 -5.61 8.55 7.95
C SER A 280 -6.51 9.18 8.99
N GLU A 281 -7.72 9.55 8.59
CA GLU A 281 -8.76 10.16 9.44
C GLU A 281 -8.92 9.46 10.78
N CYS A 282 -9.02 10.26 11.80
CA CYS A 282 -9.38 9.84 13.15
C CYS A 282 -10.26 10.92 13.77
N LEU A 283 -11.56 10.92 13.46
CA LEU A 283 -12.49 11.97 13.89
C LEU A 283 -12.40 12.25 15.39
N THR A 284 -12.29 11.20 16.20
CA THR A 284 -12.19 11.34 17.65
C THR A 284 -10.89 12.03 18.09
N GLY A 285 -9.77 11.72 17.46
CA GLY A 285 -8.47 12.34 17.79
C GLY A 285 -8.26 13.70 17.11
N ASP A 286 -8.60 13.78 15.82
CA ASP A 286 -8.30 14.96 15.00
C ASP A 286 -9.25 16.13 15.29
N ALA A 287 -10.54 15.85 15.55
CA ALA A 287 -11.56 16.88 15.75
C ALA A 287 -12.05 17.01 17.20
N PHE A 288 -12.18 15.89 17.93
CA PHE A 288 -12.75 15.89 19.30
C PHE A 288 -11.67 15.90 20.40
N GLY A 289 -10.37 15.86 20.02
CA GLY A 289 -9.28 15.91 20.98
C GLY A 289 -9.22 14.68 21.92
N SER A 290 -9.66 13.51 21.43
CA SER A 290 -9.62 12.26 22.23
C SER A 290 -8.19 11.93 22.64
N LEU A 291 -8.00 11.66 23.94
CA LEU A 291 -6.72 11.26 24.51
C LEU A 291 -6.42 9.76 24.37
N ARG A 292 -7.32 8.97 23.76
CA ARG A 292 -7.11 7.53 23.52
C ARG A 292 -6.07 7.23 22.45
N CYS A 293 -5.70 8.20 21.64
CA CYS A 293 -4.71 8.05 20.56
C CYS A 293 -3.84 9.30 20.43
N ASP A 294 -2.84 9.21 19.55
CA ASP A 294 -1.92 10.28 19.23
C ASP A 294 -2.20 10.95 17.86
N CYS A 295 -3.38 10.68 17.24
CA CYS A 295 -3.68 11.10 15.87
C CYS A 295 -3.73 12.62 15.71
N GLY A 296 -4.51 13.33 16.56
CA GLY A 296 -4.60 14.79 16.54
C GLY A 296 -3.23 15.45 16.71
N PRO A 297 -2.47 15.15 17.79
CA PRO A 297 -1.10 15.66 17.95
C PRO A 297 -0.17 15.36 16.77
N GLN A 298 -0.28 14.19 16.13
CA GLN A 298 0.50 13.87 14.93
C GLN A 298 0.12 14.74 13.73
N LEU A 299 -1.17 15.03 13.53
CA LEU A 299 -1.65 15.91 12.46
C LEU A 299 -1.12 17.33 12.67
N GLU A 300 -1.27 17.85 13.90
CA GLU A 300 -0.76 19.17 14.25
C GLU A 300 0.75 19.29 14.06
N ALA A 301 1.51 18.31 14.54
CA ALA A 301 2.98 18.30 14.39
C ALA A 301 3.39 18.28 12.92
N ALA A 302 2.69 17.51 12.07
CA ALA A 302 2.97 17.46 10.64
C ALA A 302 2.67 18.80 9.94
N LEU A 303 1.54 19.44 10.26
CA LEU A 303 1.18 20.75 9.70
C LEU A 303 2.19 21.83 10.11
N LYS A 304 2.64 21.83 11.39
CA LYS A 304 3.67 22.74 11.87
C LYS A 304 5.00 22.54 11.17
N GLN A 305 5.46 21.30 11.03
CA GLN A 305 6.73 20.99 10.35
C GLN A 305 6.70 21.40 8.87
N ILE A 306 5.59 21.14 8.16
CA ILE A 306 5.43 21.55 6.77
C ILE A 306 5.37 23.07 6.64
N GLN A 307 4.72 23.76 7.57
CA GLN A 307 4.71 25.22 7.59
C GLN A 307 6.10 25.80 7.82
N GLU A 308 6.89 25.19 8.71
CA GLU A 308 8.27 25.60 9.00
C GLU A 308 9.24 25.34 7.85
N GLU A 309 9.05 24.21 7.14
CA GLU A 309 9.79 23.86 5.93
C GLU A 309 9.52 24.86 4.78
N GLY A 310 8.32 25.46 4.75
CA GLY A 310 7.88 26.36 3.69
C GLY A 310 7.22 25.68 2.50
N GLU A 311 7.47 24.40 2.29
CA GLU A 311 6.85 23.55 1.25
C GLU A 311 6.52 22.16 1.78
N GLY A 312 5.44 21.56 1.30
CA GLY A 312 5.07 20.18 1.63
C GLY A 312 3.58 19.90 1.56
N VAL A 313 3.20 18.65 1.85
CA VAL A 313 1.83 18.17 1.70
C VAL A 313 1.40 17.29 2.87
N VAL A 314 0.21 17.57 3.42
CA VAL A 314 -0.55 16.62 4.23
C VAL A 314 -1.66 16.01 3.37
N VAL A 315 -1.61 14.72 3.09
CA VAL A 315 -2.71 13.98 2.47
C VAL A 315 -3.60 13.42 3.58
N TYR A 316 -4.79 13.95 3.72
CA TYR A 316 -5.80 13.52 4.69
C TYR A 316 -6.74 12.50 4.04
N LEU A 317 -6.57 11.24 4.40
CA LEU A 317 -7.31 10.10 3.84
C LEU A 317 -8.50 9.76 4.74
N ARG A 318 -9.70 9.82 4.21
CA ARG A 318 -10.94 9.45 4.92
C ARG A 318 -11.06 7.92 5.00
N GLN A 319 -10.24 7.33 5.88
CA GLN A 319 -10.15 5.91 6.16
C GLN A 319 -10.18 5.69 7.68
N GLU A 320 -11.31 6.07 8.30
CA GLU A 320 -11.53 6.02 9.74
C GLU A 320 -11.35 4.61 10.31
N GLY A 321 -10.76 4.53 11.51
CA GLY A 321 -10.61 3.28 12.23
C GLY A 321 -9.73 2.24 11.52
N ARG A 322 -8.76 2.67 10.70
CA ARG A 322 -7.96 1.81 9.81
C ARG A 322 -8.80 1.13 8.71
N GLY A 323 -9.84 1.81 8.24
CA GLY A 323 -10.72 1.32 7.19
C GLY A 323 -11.99 0.62 7.67
N ILE A 324 -12.19 0.40 8.98
CA ILE A 324 -13.40 -0.23 9.52
C ILE A 324 -14.56 0.75 9.74
N GLY A 325 -14.30 2.04 9.62
CA GLY A 325 -15.29 3.11 9.82
C GLY A 325 -15.52 3.50 11.29
N LEU A 326 -16.16 4.67 11.48
CA LEU A 326 -16.35 5.26 12.82
C LEU A 326 -17.14 4.37 13.77
N ILE A 327 -18.25 3.80 13.33
CA ILE A 327 -19.13 3.00 14.19
C ILE A 327 -18.42 1.75 14.72
N ASN A 328 -17.71 1.03 13.85
CA ASN A 328 -16.96 -0.15 14.27
C ASN A 328 -15.75 0.21 15.15
N LYS A 329 -15.13 1.36 14.91
CA LYS A 329 -14.11 1.90 15.82
C LYS A 329 -14.66 2.16 17.22
N LEU A 330 -15.87 2.71 17.35
CA LEU A 330 -16.50 2.91 18.67
C LEU A 330 -16.84 1.58 19.35
N LYS A 331 -17.27 0.56 18.59
CA LYS A 331 -17.43 -0.81 19.12
C LYS A 331 -16.08 -1.39 19.57
N ALA A 332 -15.01 -1.17 18.81
CA ALA A 332 -13.66 -1.58 19.19
C ALA A 332 -13.21 -0.90 20.49
N TYR A 333 -13.52 0.38 20.69
CA TYR A 333 -13.26 1.08 21.96
C TYR A 333 -13.97 0.41 23.16
N SER A 334 -15.24 0.03 23.00
CA SER A 334 -15.97 -0.71 24.03
C SER A 334 -15.33 -2.06 24.36
N LEU A 335 -14.79 -2.75 23.37
CA LEU A 335 -14.06 -4.00 23.56
C LEU A 335 -12.71 -3.78 24.26
N GLN A 336 -12.03 -2.68 23.95
CA GLN A 336 -10.78 -2.26 24.61
C GLN A 336 -11.02 -1.89 26.08
N ASP A 337 -12.13 -1.25 26.41
CA ASP A 337 -12.54 -0.99 27.80
C ASP A 337 -12.77 -2.30 28.57
N GLY A 338 -13.07 -3.40 27.87
CA GLY A 338 -13.14 -4.77 28.40
C GLY A 338 -11.79 -5.51 28.46
N GLY A 339 -10.66 -4.84 28.16
CA GLY A 339 -9.28 -5.38 28.30
C GLY A 339 -8.66 -5.96 27.04
N LEU A 340 -9.32 -5.86 25.87
CA LEU A 340 -8.70 -6.24 24.58
C LEU A 340 -7.80 -5.10 24.08
N ASP A 341 -6.75 -5.44 23.33
CA ASP A 341 -6.01 -4.42 22.61
C ASP A 341 -6.66 -4.07 21.26
N THR A 342 -6.08 -3.09 20.53
CA THR A 342 -6.64 -2.60 19.27
C THR A 342 -6.71 -3.67 18.17
N VAL A 343 -5.75 -4.60 18.11
CA VAL A 343 -5.70 -5.65 17.10
C VAL A 343 -6.75 -6.71 17.43
N GLU A 344 -6.75 -7.20 18.66
CA GLU A 344 -7.71 -8.19 19.18
C GLU A 344 -9.17 -7.71 19.08
N ALA A 345 -9.41 -6.42 19.36
CA ALA A 345 -10.74 -5.82 19.21
C ALA A 345 -11.21 -5.81 17.75
N ASN A 346 -10.32 -5.50 16.79
CA ASN A 346 -10.67 -5.55 15.37
C ASN A 346 -10.95 -6.98 14.89
N GLU A 347 -10.10 -7.94 15.28
CA GLU A 347 -10.27 -9.36 14.91
C GLU A 347 -11.58 -9.92 15.47
N LYS A 348 -11.92 -9.57 16.71
CA LYS A 348 -13.20 -9.97 17.34
C LYS A 348 -14.43 -9.39 16.63
N LEU A 349 -14.27 -8.26 15.96
CA LEU A 349 -15.31 -7.66 15.09
C LEU A 349 -15.30 -8.23 13.65
N GLY A 350 -14.43 -9.18 13.34
CA GLY A 350 -14.30 -9.81 12.02
C GLY A 350 -13.47 -9.01 11.01
N PHE A 351 -12.66 -8.04 11.47
CA PHE A 351 -11.82 -7.21 10.59
C PHE A 351 -10.35 -7.58 10.73
N GLY A 352 -9.59 -7.43 9.64
CA GLY A 352 -8.14 -7.49 9.67
C GLY A 352 -7.52 -6.35 10.50
N ALA A 353 -6.27 -6.52 10.90
CA ALA A 353 -5.54 -5.55 11.72
C ALA A 353 -5.40 -4.15 11.07
N ASP A 354 -5.32 -4.08 9.75
CA ASP A 354 -5.19 -2.82 8.99
C ASP A 354 -5.73 -3.01 7.56
N LEU A 355 -6.87 -2.36 7.25
CA LEU A 355 -7.53 -2.41 5.94
C LEU A 355 -7.30 -1.14 5.11
N ARG A 356 -6.34 -0.27 5.50
CA ARG A 356 -6.09 0.99 4.77
C ARG A 356 -5.49 0.75 3.40
N ASN A 357 -6.01 1.47 2.42
CA ASN A 357 -5.47 1.52 1.07
C ASN A 357 -4.58 2.77 0.90
N TYR A 358 -3.27 2.56 0.82
CA TYR A 358 -2.32 3.65 0.61
C TYR A 358 -2.20 4.07 -0.87
N GLY A 359 -2.71 3.28 -1.81
CA GLY A 359 -2.74 3.59 -3.24
C GLY A 359 -3.54 4.86 -3.56
N VAL A 360 -4.62 5.12 -2.82
CA VAL A 360 -5.37 6.39 -2.90
C VAL A 360 -4.46 7.58 -2.64
N GLY A 361 -3.68 7.52 -1.56
CA GLY A 361 -2.73 8.58 -1.22
C GLY A 361 -1.61 8.71 -2.24
N ALA A 362 -1.12 7.60 -2.78
CA ALA A 362 -0.12 7.61 -3.84
C ALA A 362 -0.64 8.28 -5.12
N GLN A 363 -1.89 8.01 -5.51
CA GLN A 363 -2.51 8.66 -6.67
C GLN A 363 -2.72 10.17 -6.46
N ILE A 364 -3.07 10.59 -5.23
CA ILE A 364 -3.14 12.01 -4.87
C ILE A 364 -1.76 12.68 -5.02
N LEU A 365 -0.69 12.05 -4.51
CA LEU A 365 0.66 12.58 -4.63
C LEU A 365 1.12 12.66 -6.09
N GLY A 366 0.82 11.61 -6.89
CA GLY A 366 1.10 11.62 -8.34
C GLY A 366 0.33 12.70 -9.10
N ASP A 367 -0.93 13.00 -8.73
CA ASP A 367 -1.70 14.11 -9.30
C ASP A 367 -1.12 15.48 -8.94
N LEU A 368 -0.49 15.58 -7.76
CA LEU A 368 0.24 16.78 -7.33
C LEU A 368 1.64 16.90 -7.97
N GLY A 369 2.05 15.94 -8.83
CA GLY A 369 3.35 15.93 -9.49
C GLY A 369 4.50 15.51 -8.58
N ILE A 370 4.23 14.82 -7.46
CA ILE A 370 5.23 14.40 -6.49
C ILE A 370 5.62 12.94 -6.75
N HIS A 371 6.92 12.70 -7.02
CA HIS A 371 7.47 11.37 -7.26
C HIS A 371 8.53 10.98 -6.22
N ARG A 372 9.25 11.96 -5.66
CA ARG A 372 10.26 11.77 -4.62
C ARG A 372 9.85 12.50 -3.36
N LEU A 373 9.85 11.81 -2.22
CA LEU A 373 9.33 12.38 -0.99
C LEU A 373 10.12 12.00 0.25
N ARG A 374 10.05 12.88 1.26
CA ARG A 374 10.44 12.63 2.65
C ARG A 374 9.17 12.38 3.45
N LEU A 375 9.01 11.17 3.98
CA LEU A 375 7.74 10.75 4.57
C LEU A 375 7.72 10.91 6.09
N LEU A 376 6.85 11.79 6.59
CA LEU A 376 6.53 11.95 8.01
C LEU A 376 5.75 10.73 8.51
N THR A 377 6.44 9.74 9.10
CA THR A 377 5.80 8.52 9.58
C THR A 377 6.63 7.78 10.62
N ASN A 378 5.93 7.07 11.54
CA ASN A 378 6.52 6.06 12.43
C ASN A 378 6.12 4.63 11.99
N ASN A 379 5.32 4.47 10.92
CA ASN A 379 4.84 3.18 10.45
C ASN A 379 5.64 2.71 9.22
N PRO A 380 6.46 1.64 9.31
CA PRO A 380 7.24 1.13 8.19
C PRO A 380 6.37 0.59 7.04
N ARG A 381 5.16 0.08 7.33
CA ARG A 381 4.22 -0.39 6.30
C ARG A 381 3.79 0.70 5.33
N LYS A 382 3.78 1.98 5.77
CA LYS A 382 3.48 3.11 4.87
C LYS A 382 4.56 3.31 3.82
N ILE A 383 5.82 3.01 4.14
CA ILE A 383 6.94 3.11 3.20
C ILE A 383 6.84 2.03 2.13
N ALA A 384 6.67 0.78 2.56
CA ALA A 384 6.53 -0.35 1.64
C ALA A 384 5.32 -0.22 0.70
N GLY A 385 4.19 0.32 1.23
CA GLY A 385 2.95 0.49 0.47
C GLY A 385 2.99 1.58 -0.61
N LEU A 386 4.01 2.42 -0.67
CA LEU A 386 4.12 3.51 -1.66
C LEU A 386 5.03 3.16 -2.84
N GLY A 387 6.05 2.33 -2.64
CA GLY A 387 7.04 1.99 -3.68
C GLY A 387 6.44 1.38 -4.95
N GLY A 388 5.32 0.62 -4.81
CA GLY A 388 4.61 0.02 -5.95
C GLY A 388 3.85 1.00 -6.85
N TYR A 389 3.73 2.29 -6.46
CA TYR A 389 2.97 3.31 -7.19
C TYR A 389 3.85 4.37 -7.88
N GLY A 390 5.12 4.06 -8.12
CA GLY A 390 6.05 4.99 -8.77
C GLY A 390 6.51 6.14 -7.88
N LEU A 391 6.35 6.01 -6.56
CA LEU A 391 6.83 6.96 -5.56
C LEU A 391 8.13 6.45 -4.92
N GLU A 392 9.15 7.32 -4.88
CA GLU A 392 10.40 7.07 -4.16
C GLU A 392 10.36 7.73 -2.80
N VAL A 393 10.34 6.94 -1.73
CA VAL A 393 10.53 7.46 -0.37
C VAL A 393 12.01 7.58 -0.10
N VAL A 394 12.56 8.79 -0.32
CA VAL A 394 13.98 9.10 -0.14
C VAL A 394 14.39 8.96 1.31
N SER A 395 13.51 9.36 2.23
CA SER A 395 13.77 9.27 3.67
C SER A 395 12.50 9.28 4.51
N ARG A 396 12.62 8.69 5.70
CA ARG A 396 11.59 8.75 6.74
C ARG A 396 11.92 9.86 7.72
N ILE A 397 10.92 10.68 8.06
CA ILE A 397 11.00 11.67 9.13
C ILE A 397 10.07 11.23 10.26
N PRO A 398 10.59 11.04 11.49
CA PRO A 398 9.77 10.59 12.61
C PRO A 398 8.82 11.70 13.08
N LEU A 399 7.62 11.30 13.49
CA LEU A 399 6.65 12.12 14.21
C LEU A 399 6.62 11.66 15.67
N ILE A 400 7.41 12.29 16.52
CA ILE A 400 7.52 11.93 17.92
C ILE A 400 6.46 12.70 18.71
N ILE A 401 5.49 11.96 19.26
CA ILE A 401 4.48 12.47 20.20
C ILE A 401 4.71 11.77 21.53
N ARG A 402 4.82 12.53 22.60
CA ARG A 402 4.98 11.97 23.95
C ARG A 402 3.70 11.22 24.34
N PRO A 403 3.83 10.02 24.95
CA PRO A 403 2.69 9.33 25.54
C PRO A 403 2.07 10.19 26.63
N GLY A 404 0.74 10.20 26.68
CA GLY A 404 -0.02 10.73 27.80
C GLY A 404 -0.59 9.58 28.63
N ASP A 405 -1.19 9.92 29.79
CA ASP A 405 -1.73 8.94 30.75
C ASP A 405 -2.81 8.01 30.16
N HIS A 406 -3.45 8.41 29.05
CA HIS A 406 -4.57 7.68 28.45
C HIS A 406 -4.24 6.94 27.15
N ASN A 407 -3.04 7.08 26.60
CA ASN A 407 -2.67 6.44 25.32
C ASN A 407 -1.38 5.60 25.37
N ALA A 408 -0.81 5.42 26.56
CA ALA A 408 0.43 4.65 26.73
C ALA A 408 0.29 3.22 26.21
N ASP A 409 -0.80 2.51 26.58
CA ASP A 409 -1.08 1.14 26.14
C ASP A 409 -1.34 1.06 24.62
N TYR A 410 -2.03 2.06 24.08
CA TYR A 410 -2.26 2.17 22.62
C TYR A 410 -0.94 2.34 21.85
N LEU A 411 -0.02 3.14 22.35
CA LEU A 411 1.29 3.33 21.75
C LEU A 411 2.18 2.10 21.92
N ALA A 412 2.10 1.42 23.06
CA ALA A 412 2.75 0.13 23.28
C ALA A 412 2.27 -0.92 22.25
N THR A 413 0.95 -1.06 22.06
CA THR A 413 0.39 -1.97 21.03
C THR A 413 0.88 -1.62 19.64
N LYS A 414 0.98 -0.33 19.29
CA LYS A 414 1.55 0.10 18.00
C LYS A 414 3.01 -0.32 17.83
N ARG A 415 3.81 -0.22 18.89
CA ARG A 415 5.21 -0.65 18.88
C ARG A 415 5.31 -2.15 18.76
N ASP A 416 4.68 -2.89 19.67
CA ASP A 416 4.92 -4.30 19.93
C ASP A 416 4.22 -5.21 18.91
N LYS A 417 2.98 -4.88 18.50
CA LYS A 417 2.19 -5.69 17.56
C LYS A 417 2.18 -5.17 16.12
N LEU A 418 2.42 -3.87 15.90
CA LEU A 418 2.32 -3.26 14.57
C LEU A 418 3.67 -2.79 14.01
N GLY A 419 4.77 -2.99 14.78
CA GLY A 419 6.14 -2.65 14.35
C GLY A 419 6.38 -1.15 14.14
N HIS A 420 5.62 -0.28 14.83
CA HIS A 420 5.86 1.16 14.76
C HIS A 420 7.20 1.53 15.39
N MET A 421 7.96 2.31 14.68
CA MET A 421 9.26 2.83 15.13
C MET A 421 9.03 4.12 15.94
N PHE A 422 8.86 3.98 17.25
CA PHE A 422 8.86 5.11 18.18
C PHE A 422 10.28 5.31 18.70
N ALA A 423 10.69 6.56 18.91
CA ALA A 423 11.78 6.85 19.82
C ALA A 423 11.37 6.34 21.22
N ASN A 424 12.28 5.70 21.93
CA ASN A 424 12.00 5.26 23.29
C ASN A 424 11.74 6.50 24.15
N THR A 425 10.46 6.77 24.46
CA THR A 425 10.04 7.99 25.17
C THR A 425 10.33 7.93 26.67
N ASN A 426 10.73 6.76 27.18
CA ASN A 426 11.34 6.58 28.48
C ASN A 426 12.86 6.77 28.42
N ALA A 427 13.40 7.16 27.28
CA ALA A 427 14.80 7.41 27.11
C ALA A 427 15.23 8.56 28.04
N SER A 428 16.12 8.26 28.95
CA SER A 428 16.73 9.25 29.81
C SER A 428 17.59 10.22 28.99
N GLU A 429 17.94 9.83 27.75
CA GLU A 429 18.78 10.63 26.85
C GLU A 429 18.58 10.40 25.36
N VAL A 430 18.94 11.44 24.59
CA VAL A 430 19.00 11.43 23.12
C VAL A 430 20.37 11.98 22.69
N ILE A 431 21.08 11.23 21.88
CA ILE A 431 22.33 11.69 21.26
C ILE A 431 22.18 11.69 19.74
N THR A 432 22.92 12.58 19.09
CA THR A 432 22.98 12.62 17.61
C THR A 432 24.39 12.24 17.18
N LEU A 433 24.51 11.22 16.35
CA LEU A 433 25.76 10.75 15.76
C LEU A 433 25.83 11.22 14.32
N ALA A 434 26.93 11.83 13.93
CA ALA A 434 27.20 12.19 12.55
C ALA A 434 28.41 11.42 12.03
N TRP A 435 28.28 10.81 10.85
CA TRP A 435 29.32 9.94 10.28
C TRP A 435 29.77 10.45 8.91
N ASP A 436 31.08 10.75 8.81
CA ASP A 436 31.71 11.04 7.52
C ASP A 436 32.17 9.73 6.86
N CYS A 437 31.48 9.34 5.82
CA CYS A 437 31.72 8.08 5.13
C CYS A 437 32.68 8.14 3.95
N GLY A 438 33.20 9.26 3.52
CA GLY A 438 34.08 9.37 2.34
C GLY A 438 33.60 8.58 1.10
N GLU A 439 34.07 8.93 -0.09
CA GLU A 439 33.57 8.36 -1.37
C GLU A 439 33.71 6.82 -1.52
N LYS A 440 34.63 6.19 -0.82
CA LYS A 440 34.87 4.72 -0.89
C LYS A 440 33.92 3.89 -0.02
N PHE A 441 33.07 4.53 0.77
CA PHE A 441 32.28 3.85 1.82
C PHE A 441 30.86 3.47 1.39
N ASN A 442 30.32 4.06 0.33
CA ASN A 442 28.94 3.84 -0.10
C ASN A 442 28.57 2.36 -0.34
N ALA A 443 29.53 1.53 -0.76
CA ALA A 443 29.28 0.09 -0.99
C ALA A 443 29.15 -0.74 0.31
N LYS A 444 29.67 -0.25 1.46
CA LYS A 444 29.64 -0.97 2.75
C LYS A 444 28.61 -0.44 3.72
N LEU A 445 27.92 0.63 3.35
CA LEU A 445 26.99 1.31 4.23
C LEU A 445 25.80 0.45 4.67
N PRO A 446 25.11 -0.31 3.80
CA PRO A 446 23.99 -1.17 4.21
C PRO A 446 24.41 -2.19 5.27
N ASP A 447 25.62 -2.74 5.15
CA ASP A 447 26.16 -3.72 6.10
C ASP A 447 26.49 -3.10 7.46
N LEU A 448 27.02 -1.88 7.47
CA LEU A 448 27.30 -1.12 8.68
C LEU A 448 26.02 -0.66 9.38
N LEU A 449 25.00 -0.26 8.63
CA LEU A 449 23.68 0.09 9.15
C LEU A 449 23.03 -1.11 9.83
N GLY A 450 22.99 -2.27 9.16
CA GLY A 450 22.44 -3.50 9.73
C GLY A 450 23.21 -3.97 10.98
N ARG A 451 24.54 -3.80 11.03
CA ARG A 451 25.35 -4.08 12.23
C ARG A 451 25.05 -3.11 13.38
N ALA A 452 24.84 -1.84 13.06
CA ALA A 452 24.48 -0.82 14.05
C ALA A 452 23.11 -1.09 14.65
N GLU A 453 22.11 -1.39 13.82
CA GLU A 453 20.76 -1.76 14.26
C GLU A 453 20.76 -3.03 15.13
N THR A 454 21.53 -4.04 14.74
CA THR A 454 21.67 -5.27 15.54
C THR A 454 22.36 -5.02 16.89
N SER A 455 23.32 -4.10 16.93
CA SER A 455 24.06 -3.76 18.16
C SER A 455 23.29 -2.82 19.10
N ALA A 456 22.17 -2.29 18.62
CA ALA A 456 21.33 -1.31 19.31
C ALA A 456 19.92 -1.85 19.56
N SER A 457 19.77 -3.15 19.82
CA SER A 457 18.45 -3.80 19.99
C SER A 457 17.57 -3.14 21.07
N GLU A 458 18.19 -2.54 22.10
CA GLU A 458 17.50 -1.84 23.19
C GLU A 458 17.41 -0.32 22.96
N LEU A 459 17.95 0.18 21.83
CA LEU A 459 17.97 1.59 21.49
C LEU A 459 17.10 1.88 20.29
N SER A 460 16.50 3.07 20.25
CA SER A 460 15.85 3.57 19.05
C SER A 460 16.86 4.31 18.19
N LEU A 461 17.19 3.77 17.02
CA LEU A 461 18.04 4.38 16.02
C LEU A 461 17.18 5.04 14.93
N ILE A 462 17.35 6.34 14.73
CA ILE A 462 16.64 7.09 13.71
C ILE A 462 17.68 7.72 12.78
N LEU A 463 17.74 7.21 11.54
CA LEU A 463 18.55 7.82 10.49
C LEU A 463 17.91 9.15 10.07
N GLN A 464 18.63 10.23 10.24
CA GLN A 464 18.22 11.54 9.73
C GLN A 464 18.96 11.81 8.41
N PRO A 465 18.24 11.91 7.30
CA PRO A 465 18.86 12.32 6.05
C PRO A 465 19.22 13.80 6.15
N GLU A 466 20.40 14.13 5.67
CA GLU A 466 20.92 15.45 5.34
C GLU A 466 20.12 16.64 5.91
N GLN A 467 20.07 16.79 7.22
CA GLN A 467 19.36 17.92 7.77
C GLN A 467 20.23 18.67 8.78
N THR A 468 20.90 19.56 8.32
CA THR A 468 21.06 20.95 8.67
C THR A 468 22.24 21.49 7.89
N PRO A 469 22.03 22.45 7.00
CA PRO A 469 23.14 23.13 6.28
C PRO A 469 24.25 23.63 7.21
N ARG A 470 23.96 23.79 8.51
CA ARG A 470 24.92 24.25 9.54
C ARG A 470 25.76 23.11 10.13
N LEU A 471 25.23 21.91 10.35
CA LEU A 471 26.03 20.73 10.69
C LEU A 471 26.95 20.36 9.53
N LEU A 472 26.43 20.47 8.30
CA LEU A 472 27.21 20.28 7.06
C LEU A 472 28.33 21.30 6.92
N ALA A 473 28.14 22.55 7.38
CA ALA A 473 29.17 23.58 7.33
C ALA A 473 30.35 23.37 8.32
N LEU A 474 30.16 22.52 9.33
CA LEU A 474 31.19 22.17 10.30
C LEU A 474 32.03 20.96 9.89
N TRP A 475 31.53 20.16 8.93
CA TRP A 475 32.18 18.97 8.41
C TRP A 475 32.24 19.06 6.88
N GLU A 476 33.42 18.83 6.34
CA GLU A 476 33.60 18.93 4.89
C GLU A 476 32.71 17.93 4.09
N ARG A 477 32.27 16.81 4.71
CA ARG A 477 31.43 15.76 4.05
C ARG A 477 30.67 14.87 5.05
N PRO A 478 29.73 15.32 5.86
CA PRO A 478 28.87 14.38 6.60
C PRO A 478 27.88 13.73 5.64
N GLN A 479 27.81 12.41 5.62
CA GLN A 479 26.87 11.67 4.75
C GLN A 479 25.70 11.08 5.52
N PHE A 480 25.82 10.88 6.85
CA PHE A 480 24.76 10.29 7.65
C PHE A 480 24.70 10.91 9.05
N VAL A 481 23.47 11.19 9.48
CA VAL A 481 23.19 11.66 10.85
C VAL A 481 22.16 10.73 11.46
N TRP A 482 22.48 10.14 12.62
CA TRP A 482 21.58 9.30 13.38
C TRP A 482 21.21 9.98 14.69
N THR A 483 19.93 9.88 15.05
CA THR A 483 19.48 10.13 16.40
C THR A 483 19.35 8.80 17.13
N VAL A 484 20.01 8.67 18.26
CA VAL A 484 19.98 7.50 19.13
C VAL A 484 19.31 7.90 20.43
N SER A 485 18.29 7.16 20.83
CA SER A 485 17.59 7.38 22.09
C SER A 485 17.45 6.08 22.88
N GLY A 486 17.63 6.15 24.19
CA GLY A 486 17.58 5.01 25.10
C GLY A 486 18.06 5.38 26.50
N ASP A 487 18.26 4.39 27.35
CA ASP A 487 18.87 4.57 28.66
C ASP A 487 20.37 4.85 28.53
N ASN A 488 20.91 5.62 29.46
CA ASN A 488 22.32 6.01 29.46
C ASN A 488 23.28 4.81 29.35
N SER A 489 22.97 3.72 30.06
CA SER A 489 23.78 2.50 30.03
C SER A 489 23.82 1.85 28.66
N ASP A 490 22.67 1.86 27.95
CA ASP A 490 22.54 1.25 26.64
C ASP A 490 23.20 2.10 25.57
N ILE A 491 23.04 3.44 25.65
CA ILE A 491 23.76 4.41 24.80
C ILE A 491 25.27 4.26 24.98
N GLU A 492 25.75 4.20 26.23
CA GLU A 492 27.15 4.01 26.52
C GLU A 492 27.71 2.68 26.00
N SER A 493 26.95 1.59 26.14
CA SER A 493 27.29 0.28 25.60
C SER A 493 27.36 0.30 24.07
N PHE A 494 26.39 0.94 23.42
CA PHE A 494 26.36 1.12 21.99
C PHE A 494 27.55 1.94 21.47
N LEU A 495 27.87 3.07 22.11
CA LEU A 495 29.03 3.88 21.76
C LEU A 495 30.36 3.11 21.92
N LYS A 496 30.50 2.28 22.97
CA LYS A 496 31.67 1.38 23.14
C LYS A 496 31.76 0.37 21.99
N THR A 497 30.64 -0.18 21.57
CA THR A 497 30.57 -1.11 20.42
C THR A 497 31.00 -0.41 19.14
N LEU A 498 30.45 0.75 18.84
CA LEU A 498 30.85 1.57 17.69
C LEU A 498 32.35 1.94 17.73
N ALA A 499 32.86 2.31 18.88
CA ALA A 499 34.27 2.64 19.04
C ALA A 499 35.23 1.46 18.76
N SER A 500 34.73 0.23 18.88
CA SER A 500 35.51 -0.98 18.57
C SER A 500 35.67 -1.25 17.07
N TRP A 501 34.87 -0.61 16.24
CA TRP A 501 34.86 -0.84 14.79
C TRP A 501 35.97 -0.03 14.10
N LYS A 502 36.64 -0.62 13.14
CA LYS A 502 37.71 0.05 12.37
C LYS A 502 37.19 1.21 11.52
N GLU A 503 35.92 1.14 11.16
CA GLU A 503 35.22 2.08 10.29
C GLU A 503 34.83 3.37 11.00
N THR A 504 34.85 3.43 12.33
CA THR A 504 34.34 4.56 13.11
C THR A 504 35.38 5.65 13.38
N LYS A 505 36.52 5.62 12.71
CA LYS A 505 37.59 6.64 12.89
C LYS A 505 37.18 8.09 12.57
N ARG A 506 36.01 8.27 11.91
CA ARG A 506 35.45 9.56 11.52
C ARG A 506 34.03 9.75 12.02
N LEU A 507 33.70 9.18 13.16
CA LEU A 507 32.41 9.35 13.81
C LEU A 507 32.45 10.63 14.68
N GLY A 508 31.43 11.48 14.53
CA GLY A 508 31.26 12.63 15.40
C GLY A 508 29.99 12.47 16.25
N LEU A 509 30.07 12.93 17.48
CA LEU A 509 28.96 12.95 18.42
C LEU A 509 28.49 14.40 18.63
N LEU A 510 27.21 14.63 18.36
CA LEU A 510 26.51 15.85 18.69
C LEU A 510 25.56 15.58 19.86
N LYS A 511 25.82 16.16 21.01
CA LYS A 511 24.95 16.04 22.18
C LYS A 511 23.93 17.17 22.21
N THR A 512 22.66 16.84 22.39
CA THR A 512 21.60 17.81 22.68
C THR A 512 21.09 17.60 24.10
N ALA A 513 21.14 18.61 24.93
CA ALA A 513 20.79 18.53 26.36
C ALA A 513 19.27 18.39 26.61
N ASN A 514 18.42 18.65 25.61
CA ASN A 514 16.95 18.48 25.70
C ASN A 514 16.33 18.18 24.32
N VAL A 515 15.40 17.24 24.29
CA VAL A 515 14.62 16.87 23.10
C VAL A 515 13.79 18.05 22.54
N GLU A 516 13.54 19.06 23.35
CA GLU A 516 12.76 20.25 22.97
C GLU A 516 13.61 21.41 22.41
N GLN A 517 14.90 21.38 22.58
CA GLN A 517 15.75 22.42 21.99
C GLN A 517 16.09 22.05 20.53
N ARG A 518 15.29 22.56 19.62
CA ARG A 518 15.66 22.71 18.21
C ARG A 518 16.96 23.48 18.14
N ILE A 519 17.86 23.08 17.25
CA ILE A 519 19.08 23.82 16.96
C ILE A 519 18.66 25.23 16.50
N HIS A 520 18.75 26.19 17.41
CA HIS A 520 18.39 27.57 17.09
C HIS A 520 19.46 28.16 16.16
N PRO A 521 19.10 28.99 15.18
CA PRO A 521 20.03 29.55 14.21
C PRO A 521 21.24 30.33 14.78
N SER A 522 21.18 30.70 16.05
CA SER A 522 22.18 31.54 16.72
C SER A 522 23.09 30.80 17.72
N LEU A 523 23.06 29.46 17.79
CA LEU A 523 23.88 28.70 18.72
C LEU A 523 25.34 28.64 18.22
N GLU A 524 26.29 29.19 19.01
CA GLU A 524 27.71 28.93 18.85
C GLU A 524 28.03 27.52 19.34
N LEU A 525 28.73 26.76 18.49
CA LEU A 525 29.16 25.39 18.80
C LEU A 525 30.55 25.45 19.44
N ASN A 526 30.67 24.94 20.67
CA ASN A 526 31.98 24.70 21.27
C ASN A 526 32.60 23.45 20.67
N ARG A 527 33.78 23.58 20.10
CA ARG A 527 34.54 22.53 19.45
C ARG A 527 35.56 21.97 20.43
N GLU A 528 35.32 20.78 20.98
CA GLU A 528 36.33 20.01 21.73
C GLU A 528 36.71 18.77 20.94
N GLU A 529 38.00 18.63 20.62
CA GLU A 529 38.55 17.43 19.99
C GLU A 529 39.00 16.45 21.08
N MET A 530 38.28 15.35 21.26
CA MET A 530 38.68 14.26 22.14
C MET A 530 38.56 12.91 21.45
N LYS A 531 39.39 11.95 21.80
CA LYS A 531 39.27 10.56 21.31
C LYS A 531 38.13 9.83 22.04
N LEU A 532 37.35 9.00 21.35
CA LEU A 532 36.22 8.22 21.92
C LEU A 532 36.69 7.44 23.16
N SER A 533 37.85 6.79 23.07
CA SER A 533 38.43 6.02 24.17
C SER A 533 38.72 6.87 25.43
N SER A 534 39.13 8.14 25.25
CA SER A 534 39.39 9.05 26.37
C SER A 534 38.13 9.58 27.02
N LEU A 535 37.09 9.76 26.20
CA LEU A 535 35.77 10.13 26.63
C LEU A 535 35.11 9.05 27.48
N LEU A 536 35.20 7.79 27.05
CA LEU A 536 34.62 6.62 27.75
C LEU A 536 35.38 6.25 29.04
N GLN A 537 36.64 6.72 29.21
CA GLN A 537 37.44 6.47 30.43
C GLN A 537 37.22 7.49 31.54
N ASN A 538 36.66 8.67 31.24
CA ASN A 538 36.53 9.75 32.21
C ASN A 538 35.24 9.62 33.04
N LYS A 539 35.28 8.76 34.06
CA LYS A 539 34.13 8.40 34.92
C LYS A 539 33.56 9.54 35.77
N ASN A 540 34.25 10.67 35.91
CA ASN A 540 33.89 11.75 36.82
C ASN A 540 33.22 12.96 36.16
N ASN A 541 33.18 13.05 34.86
CA ASN A 541 32.38 14.07 34.18
C ASN A 541 31.07 13.44 33.75
N SER A 542 29.97 13.89 34.37
CA SER A 542 28.66 13.63 33.79
C SER A 542 28.72 14.13 32.35
N TRP A 543 28.70 13.24 31.41
CA TRP A 543 28.66 13.53 29.97
C TRP A 543 27.52 14.51 29.63
N PHE A 544 26.72 14.72 30.59
CA PHE A 544 25.45 15.34 30.62
C PHE A 544 25.38 16.49 31.60
N GLY A 545 26.34 17.44 31.47
CA GLY A 545 26.32 18.67 32.26
C GLY A 545 25.16 19.59 31.83
N GLU A 546 24.74 20.45 32.76
CA GLU A 546 23.63 21.42 32.62
C GLU A 546 23.84 22.51 31.54
N THR A 547 24.67 22.31 30.53
CA THR A 547 24.87 23.29 29.45
C THR A 547 23.84 23.11 28.37
N SER A 548 23.09 24.16 28.13
CA SER A 548 22.05 24.26 27.07
C SER A 548 22.61 24.31 25.63
N LEU A 549 23.89 24.05 25.42
CA LEU A 549 24.56 24.11 24.13
C LEU A 549 24.91 22.72 23.60
N PRO A 550 24.68 22.43 22.33
CA PRO A 550 25.13 21.18 21.71
C PRO A 550 26.66 21.15 21.66
N ILE A 551 27.25 20.04 22.10
CA ILE A 551 28.69 19.81 22.03
C ILE A 551 28.96 18.89 20.83
N LEU A 552 29.73 19.38 19.86
CA LEU A 552 30.24 18.60 18.76
C LEU A 552 31.58 17.99 19.13
N ILE A 553 31.66 16.67 19.15
CA ILE A 553 32.92 15.96 19.43
C ILE A 553 33.41 15.35 18.13
N HIS A 554 34.54 15.80 17.63
CA HIS A 554 35.17 15.34 16.41
C HIS A 554 36.22 14.26 16.71
N TRP A 555 36.19 13.18 15.93
CA TRP A 555 37.13 12.07 16.03
C TRP A 555 38.09 12.09 14.85
N THR A 556 39.36 12.10 15.12
CA THR A 556 40.40 11.89 14.11
C THR A 556 40.88 10.45 14.09
#